data_fd352ea2e3c5fe59d52d0895904eae5a
#
_entry.id   fd352ea2e3c5fe59d52d0895904eae5a
#
_cell.length_a   1.000
_cell.length_b   1.000
_cell.length_c   1.000
_cell.angle_alpha   90.00
_cell.angle_beta   90.00
_cell.angle_gamma   90.00
#
_symmetry.space_group_name_H-M   'P 1'
#
loop_
_entity.id
_entity.type
_entity.pdbx_description
1 polymer ?
#
loop_
_entity_poly.entity_id
_entity_poly.type
_entity_poly.pdbx_seq_one_letter_code
_entity_poly.pdbx_strand_id
1 'polypeptide(L)'
;GNVQMEVICAILEEKYHVEAEIKEPTVIYMERPLRKAEYTIHIEVPPNPFWASVGLSIEPLPIGSGVQYESRVSLGYLNQSFQNAVMEGVLYGCEQGLYGWKVTDCKICFEYGLYYSPVSTPADFRLLSPIVLEQALKKAGTELLEPYLHFEIYAPQEYLSRAYHDAPRYC
;
A
#
# COMPACT_ATOMS: atom_id res chain seq x y z
N GLY A 1 -12.73 -13.09 -11.07
CA GLY A 1 -12.66 -14.52 -10.80
C GLY A 1 -12.44 -15.33 -12.06
N ASN A 2 -12.39 -16.64 -11.91
CA ASN A 2 -12.16 -17.56 -13.03
C ASN A 2 -13.18 -17.40 -14.16
N VAL A 3 -14.46 -17.20 -13.81
CA VAL A 3 -15.54 -17.05 -14.77
C VAL A 3 -15.33 -15.83 -15.66
N GLN A 4 -14.91 -14.72 -15.09
CA GLN A 4 -14.66 -13.50 -15.84
C GLN A 4 -13.47 -13.67 -16.80
N MET A 5 -12.42 -14.35 -16.37
CA MET A 5 -11.25 -14.62 -17.21
C MET A 5 -11.59 -15.55 -18.38
N GLU A 6 -12.36 -16.59 -18.11
CA GLU A 6 -12.85 -17.51 -19.15
C GLU A 6 -13.73 -16.79 -20.18
N VAL A 7 -14.60 -15.88 -19.70
CA VAL A 7 -15.45 -15.07 -20.59
C VAL A 7 -14.62 -14.16 -21.50
N ILE A 8 -13.61 -13.48 -20.94
CA ILE A 8 -12.73 -12.60 -21.72
C ILE A 8 -11.96 -13.39 -22.77
N CYS A 9 -11.41 -14.55 -22.41
CA CYS A 9 -10.70 -15.41 -23.35
C CYS A 9 -11.62 -15.92 -24.46
N ALA A 10 -12.83 -16.33 -24.13
CA ALA A 10 -13.82 -16.78 -25.09
C ALA A 10 -14.18 -15.65 -26.08
N ILE A 11 -14.38 -14.43 -25.59
CA ILE A 11 -14.65 -13.27 -26.44
C ILE A 11 -13.49 -12.98 -27.39
N LEU A 12 -12.26 -13.01 -26.88
CA LEU A 12 -11.07 -12.79 -27.71
C LEU A 12 -10.95 -13.83 -28.84
N GLU A 13 -11.14 -15.10 -28.53
CA GLU A 13 -10.99 -16.20 -29.49
C GLU A 13 -12.17 -16.28 -30.46
N GLU A 14 -13.40 -16.22 -29.95
CA GLU A 14 -14.61 -16.44 -30.76
C GLU A 14 -15.06 -15.21 -31.54
N LYS A 15 -15.02 -14.02 -30.88
CA LYS A 15 -15.50 -12.80 -31.51
C LYS A 15 -14.45 -12.06 -32.31
N TYR A 16 -13.23 -11.96 -31.77
CA TYR A 16 -12.15 -11.18 -32.37
C TYR A 16 -11.09 -12.04 -33.06
N HIS A 17 -11.17 -13.36 -32.95
CA HIS A 17 -10.22 -14.32 -33.53
C HIS A 17 -8.77 -14.06 -33.10
N VAL A 18 -8.60 -13.64 -31.83
CA VAL A 18 -7.31 -13.38 -31.23
C VAL A 18 -7.00 -14.47 -30.22
N GLU A 19 -5.84 -15.11 -30.37
CA GLU A 19 -5.35 -16.07 -29.42
C GLU A 19 -4.93 -15.36 -28.14
N ALA A 20 -5.51 -15.76 -27.00
CA ALA A 20 -5.20 -15.23 -25.69
C ALA A 20 -4.34 -16.22 -24.90
N GLU A 21 -3.30 -15.71 -24.26
CA GLU A 21 -2.46 -16.51 -23.37
C GLU A 21 -2.77 -16.13 -21.92
N ILE A 22 -3.11 -17.12 -21.08
CA ILE A 22 -3.28 -16.96 -19.64
C ILE A 22 -2.10 -17.62 -18.95
N LYS A 23 -1.37 -16.85 -18.13
CA LYS A 23 -0.36 -17.41 -17.24
C LYS A 23 -1.04 -18.11 -16.07
N GLU A 24 -0.32 -19.06 -15.46
CA GLU A 24 -0.78 -19.70 -14.23
C GLU A 24 -1.13 -18.66 -13.18
N PRO A 25 -2.27 -18.83 -12.50
CA PRO A 25 -2.68 -17.87 -11.47
C PRO A 25 -1.71 -17.89 -10.29
N THR A 26 -1.44 -16.71 -9.74
CA THR A 26 -0.69 -16.56 -8.50
C THR A 26 -1.64 -16.23 -7.35
N VAL A 27 -1.34 -16.76 -6.17
CA VAL A 27 -2.10 -16.46 -4.95
C VAL A 27 -1.58 -15.18 -4.34
N ILE A 28 -2.48 -14.23 -4.09
CA ILE A 28 -2.17 -12.95 -3.46
C ILE A 28 -2.86 -12.87 -2.11
N TYR A 29 -2.06 -12.61 -1.08
CA TYR A 29 -2.54 -12.26 0.24
C TYR A 29 -2.40 -10.76 0.47
N MET A 30 -3.12 -10.24 1.44
CA MET A 30 -2.94 -8.90 1.96
C MET A 30 -2.95 -8.99 3.49
N GLU A 31 -2.40 -7.97 4.14
CA GLU A 31 -2.32 -7.92 5.60
C GLU A 31 -3.15 -6.76 6.12
N ARG A 32 -3.84 -6.97 7.22
CA ARG A 32 -4.62 -5.95 7.91
C ARG A 32 -4.19 -5.87 9.36
N PRO A 33 -3.98 -4.66 9.93
CA PRO A 33 -3.65 -4.55 11.35
C PRO A 33 -4.72 -5.19 12.23
N LEU A 34 -4.29 -5.86 13.30
CA LEU A 34 -5.21 -6.48 14.26
C LEU A 34 -5.80 -5.48 15.24
N ARG A 35 -5.01 -4.46 15.60
CA ARG A 35 -5.40 -3.46 16.61
C ARG A 35 -4.72 -2.14 16.34
N LYS A 36 -5.17 -1.10 17.04
CA LYS A 36 -4.52 0.20 17.01
C LYS A 36 -3.17 0.13 17.73
N ALA A 37 -2.15 0.77 17.15
CA ALA A 37 -0.84 0.91 17.77
C ALA A 37 -0.18 2.23 17.35
N GLU A 38 0.77 2.68 18.16
CA GLU A 38 1.55 3.88 17.90
C GLU A 38 3.02 3.58 18.13
N TYR A 39 3.87 4.25 17.38
CA TYR A 39 5.32 4.18 17.56
C TYR A 39 5.96 5.49 17.14
N THR A 40 6.97 5.92 17.90
CA THR A 40 7.74 7.13 17.59
C THR A 40 9.22 6.82 17.67
N ILE A 41 9.97 7.24 16.66
CA ILE A 41 11.43 7.22 16.66
C ILE A 41 11.88 8.68 16.73
N HIS A 42 12.72 8.97 17.74
CA HIS A 42 13.17 10.32 18.04
C HIS A 42 14.52 10.64 17.42
N ILE A 43 14.66 11.89 16.98
CA ILE A 43 15.92 12.46 16.51
C ILE A 43 17.00 12.38 17.60
N GLU A 44 18.22 12.10 17.20
CA GLU A 44 19.40 12.00 18.10
C GLU A 44 19.29 10.90 19.17
N VAL A 45 18.32 10.01 19.05
CA VAL A 45 18.21 8.83 19.92
C VAL A 45 18.68 7.60 19.14
N PRO A 46 19.85 7.03 19.50
CA PRO A 46 20.36 5.85 18.81
C PRO A 46 19.34 4.69 18.83
N PRO A 47 19.24 3.88 17.78
CA PRO A 47 20.09 3.85 16.58
C PRO A 47 19.59 4.71 15.39
N ASN A 48 18.72 5.70 15.61
CA ASN A 48 18.20 6.54 14.51
C ASN A 48 19.33 7.33 13.83
N PRO A 49 19.67 7.03 12.56
CA PRO A 49 20.71 7.75 11.85
C PRO A 49 20.20 9.02 11.12
N PHE A 50 18.87 9.25 11.16
CA PHE A 50 18.24 10.31 10.40
C PHE A 50 17.98 11.56 11.25
N TRP A 51 18.05 12.73 10.63
CA TRP A 51 17.76 14.00 11.26
C TRP A 51 16.26 14.29 11.24
N ALA A 52 15.50 13.44 11.88
CA ALA A 52 14.05 13.55 11.98
C ALA A 52 13.52 12.75 13.17
N SER A 53 12.43 13.24 13.77
CA SER A 53 11.54 12.42 14.58
C SER A 53 10.26 12.17 13.81
N VAL A 54 9.77 10.94 13.82
CA VAL A 54 8.48 10.56 13.22
C VAL A 54 7.72 9.70 14.20
N GLY A 55 6.49 10.10 14.49
CA GLY A 55 5.53 9.29 15.25
C GLY A 55 4.32 8.99 14.39
N LEU A 56 3.97 7.72 14.30
CA LEU A 56 2.84 7.22 13.51
C LEU A 56 1.87 6.45 14.40
N SER A 57 0.58 6.56 14.10
CA SER A 57 -0.43 5.63 14.58
C SER A 57 -0.99 4.84 13.43
N ILE A 58 -1.39 3.59 13.70
CA ILE A 58 -2.06 2.74 12.74
C ILE A 58 -3.27 2.10 13.41
N GLU A 59 -4.38 2.02 12.70
CA GLU A 59 -5.57 1.34 13.17
C GLU A 59 -6.26 0.58 12.05
N PRO A 60 -6.89 -0.57 12.38
CA PRO A 60 -7.65 -1.31 11.38
C PRO A 60 -8.92 -0.56 10.98
N LEU A 61 -9.29 -0.68 9.71
CA LEU A 61 -10.56 -0.24 9.15
C LEU A 61 -11.32 -1.45 8.63
N PRO A 62 -12.62 -1.30 8.34
CA PRO A 62 -13.39 -2.39 7.73
C PRO A 62 -12.74 -2.90 6.44
N ILE A 63 -12.90 -4.18 6.17
CA ILE A 63 -12.40 -4.82 4.95
C ILE A 63 -12.96 -4.10 3.73
N GLY A 64 -12.09 -3.78 2.77
CA GLY A 64 -12.43 -3.02 1.58
C GLY A 64 -12.17 -1.52 1.66
N SER A 65 -11.74 -1.02 2.83
CA SER A 65 -11.45 0.42 3.02
C SER A 65 -10.18 0.90 2.33
N GLY A 66 -9.26 0.00 2.03
CA GLY A 66 -7.95 0.37 1.50
C GLY A 66 -7.06 1.04 2.55
N VAL A 67 -6.04 1.73 2.08
CA VAL A 67 -5.13 2.49 2.96
C VAL A 67 -5.57 3.95 2.98
N GLN A 68 -5.82 4.46 4.17
CA GLN A 68 -6.10 5.88 4.41
C GLN A 68 -4.93 6.50 5.16
N TYR A 69 -4.51 7.68 4.73
CA TYR A 69 -3.43 8.42 5.38
C TYR A 69 -3.88 9.83 5.70
N GLU A 70 -3.52 10.29 6.89
CA GLU A 70 -3.73 11.69 7.26
C GLU A 70 -2.56 12.19 8.12
N SER A 71 -2.26 13.48 8.05
CA SER A 71 -1.29 14.12 8.93
C SER A 71 -2.02 15.00 9.94
N ARG A 72 -1.65 14.84 11.20
CA ARG A 72 -2.06 15.71 12.31
C ARG A 72 -0.98 16.69 12.71
N VAL A 73 0.15 16.66 12.02
CA VAL A 73 1.24 17.62 12.24
C VAL A 73 0.96 18.88 11.41
N SER A 74 1.03 20.03 12.04
CA SER A 74 0.72 21.31 11.41
C SER A 74 1.68 21.63 10.25
N LEU A 75 1.15 22.09 9.13
CA LEU A 75 1.94 22.62 8.01
C LEU A 75 2.69 23.90 8.39
N GLY A 76 2.19 24.63 9.38
CA GLY A 76 2.89 25.79 9.92
C GLY A 76 4.15 25.44 10.68
N TYR A 77 4.22 24.22 11.22
CA TYR A 77 5.38 23.71 11.92
C TYR A 77 6.31 22.89 11.00
N LEU A 78 5.75 21.93 10.26
CA LEU A 78 6.49 21.05 9.37
C LEU A 78 6.05 21.31 7.93
N ASN A 79 6.97 21.75 7.08
CA ASN A 79 6.65 22.20 5.73
C ASN A 79 6.13 21.08 4.83
N GLN A 80 5.55 21.47 3.71
CA GLN A 80 4.92 20.53 2.75
C GLN A 80 5.89 19.49 2.23
N SER A 81 7.14 19.88 1.99
CA SER A 81 8.18 18.97 1.50
C SER A 81 8.45 17.82 2.49
N PHE A 82 8.53 18.11 3.77
CA PHE A 82 8.69 17.10 4.81
C PHE A 82 7.43 16.27 5.00
N GLN A 83 6.26 16.90 4.94
CA GLN A 83 4.97 16.21 5.02
C GLN A 83 4.79 15.20 3.88
N ASN A 84 5.13 15.61 2.66
CA ASN A 84 5.07 14.72 1.50
C ASN A 84 6.05 13.54 1.64
N ALA A 85 7.23 13.79 2.16
CA ALA A 85 8.24 12.75 2.36
C ALA A 85 7.76 11.68 3.35
N VAL A 86 7.08 12.08 4.43
CA VAL A 86 6.47 11.13 5.38
C VAL A 86 5.41 10.28 4.68
N MET A 87 4.51 10.89 3.95
CA MET A 87 3.46 10.18 3.21
C MET A 87 4.06 9.17 2.23
N GLU A 88 5.05 9.58 1.45
CA GLU A 88 5.75 8.70 0.51
C GLU A 88 6.38 7.51 1.22
N GLY A 89 7.06 7.75 2.33
CA GLY A 89 7.70 6.70 3.14
C GLY A 89 6.69 5.73 3.76
N VAL A 90 5.56 6.23 4.23
CA VAL A 90 4.46 5.42 4.77
C VAL A 90 3.88 4.52 3.69
N LEU A 91 3.55 5.08 2.54
CA LEU A 91 2.98 4.30 1.43
C LEU A 91 3.97 3.26 0.90
N TYR A 92 5.25 3.60 0.85
CA TYR A 92 6.30 2.64 0.53
C TYR A 92 6.35 1.49 1.55
N GLY A 93 6.26 1.83 2.84
CA GLY A 93 6.26 0.83 3.92
C GLY A 93 5.04 -0.11 3.88
N CYS A 94 3.91 0.35 3.35
CA CYS A 94 2.73 -0.49 3.19
C CYS A 94 2.87 -1.59 2.12
N GLU A 95 3.88 -1.51 1.26
CA GLU A 95 4.10 -2.52 0.22
C GLU A 95 4.51 -3.88 0.80
N GLN A 96 5.10 -3.89 1.98
CA GLN A 96 5.52 -5.12 2.67
C GLN A 96 5.21 -5.04 4.16
N GLY A 97 4.19 -5.77 4.60
CA GLY A 97 3.85 -5.93 6.01
C GLY A 97 4.72 -6.97 6.72
N LEU A 98 4.25 -7.42 7.87
CA LEU A 98 5.00 -8.35 8.72
C LEU A 98 5.28 -9.69 8.05
N TYR A 99 4.39 -10.13 7.15
CA TYR A 99 4.52 -11.37 6.39
C TYR A 99 4.97 -11.13 4.95
N GLY A 100 5.34 -9.90 4.61
CA GLY A 100 5.82 -9.55 3.28
C GLY A 100 4.73 -9.20 2.26
N TRP A 101 3.46 -9.19 2.65
CA TRP A 101 2.35 -8.83 1.79
C TRP A 101 1.96 -7.35 1.94
N LYS A 102 1.22 -6.80 0.98
CA LYS A 102 0.73 -5.43 1.08
C LYS A 102 -0.19 -5.25 2.27
N VAL A 103 0.01 -4.17 3.00
CA VAL A 103 -0.85 -3.75 4.11
C VAL A 103 -2.03 -2.97 3.53
N THR A 104 -3.23 -3.29 3.98
CA THR A 104 -4.47 -2.65 3.54
C THR A 104 -5.48 -2.54 4.69
N ASP A 105 -6.60 -1.89 4.42
CA ASP A 105 -7.74 -1.77 5.36
C ASP A 105 -7.31 -1.20 6.70
N CYS A 106 -6.61 -0.08 6.62
CA CYS A 106 -6.08 0.60 7.78
C CYS A 106 -6.01 2.11 7.56
N LYS A 107 -5.99 2.83 8.68
CA LYS A 107 -5.73 4.26 8.71
C LYS A 107 -4.41 4.50 9.39
N ILE A 108 -3.53 5.25 8.74
CA ILE A 108 -2.22 5.64 9.25
C ILE A 108 -2.22 7.15 9.44
N CYS A 109 -1.88 7.60 10.65
CA CYS A 109 -1.81 9.02 10.97
C CYS A 109 -0.38 9.41 11.32
N PHE A 110 0.08 10.52 10.74
CA PHE A 110 1.31 11.17 11.15
C PHE A 110 0.99 12.04 12.38
N GLU A 111 1.39 11.55 13.56
CA GLU A 111 1.01 12.13 14.84
C GLU A 111 2.02 13.14 15.37
N TYR A 112 3.31 12.91 15.11
CA TYR A 112 4.40 13.70 15.68
C TYR A 112 5.58 13.76 14.71
N GLY A 113 6.13 14.97 14.54
CA GLY A 113 7.33 15.19 13.73
C GLY A 113 8.21 16.25 14.37
N LEU A 114 9.52 16.10 14.24
CA LEU A 114 10.52 17.08 14.68
C LEU A 114 11.63 17.15 13.64
N TYR A 115 12.12 18.34 13.40
CA TYR A 115 13.23 18.58 12.50
C TYR A 115 14.21 19.57 13.11
N TYR A 116 15.48 19.52 12.64
CA TYR A 116 16.49 20.50 12.99
C TYR A 116 16.88 21.31 11.75
N SER A 117 16.74 22.63 11.82
CA SER A 117 17.17 23.51 10.77
C SER A 117 18.67 23.86 10.98
N PRO A 118 19.52 23.82 9.95
CA PRO A 118 19.24 23.51 8.55
C PRO A 118 19.54 22.05 8.15
N VAL A 119 19.75 21.15 9.10
CA VAL A 119 20.31 19.79 8.86
C VAL A 119 19.30 18.82 8.26
N SER A 120 18.03 18.89 8.71
CA SER A 120 17.00 17.95 8.25
C SER A 120 16.67 18.13 6.78
N THR A 121 16.53 17.01 6.08
CA THR A 121 16.16 16.95 4.66
C THR A 121 14.89 16.11 4.48
N PRO A 122 14.18 16.25 3.35
CA PRO A 122 13.04 15.38 3.06
C PRO A 122 13.40 13.89 3.08
N ALA A 123 14.62 13.54 2.65
CA ALA A 123 15.11 12.15 2.67
C ALA A 123 15.14 11.57 4.08
N ASP A 124 15.45 12.37 5.11
CA ASP A 124 15.43 11.90 6.50
C ASP A 124 14.04 11.39 6.88
N PHE A 125 13.00 12.13 6.53
CA PHE A 125 11.62 11.76 6.80
C PHE A 125 11.16 10.58 5.94
N ARG A 126 11.51 10.58 4.65
CA ARG A 126 11.10 9.52 3.73
C ARG A 126 11.70 8.17 4.11
N LEU A 127 12.94 8.14 4.55
CA LEU A 127 13.64 6.90 4.91
C LEU A 127 13.32 6.43 6.33
N LEU A 128 13.04 7.35 7.24
CA LEU A 128 12.66 6.98 8.61
C LEU A 128 11.22 6.45 8.71
N SER A 129 10.30 7.04 7.95
CA SER A 129 8.87 6.72 8.06
C SER A 129 8.52 5.26 7.88
N PRO A 130 9.06 4.52 6.89
CA PRO A 130 8.76 3.09 6.76
C PRO A 130 9.30 2.27 7.93
N ILE A 131 10.39 2.70 8.57
CA ILE A 131 10.95 2.03 9.75
C ILE A 131 10.00 2.22 10.95
N VAL A 132 9.48 3.41 11.14
CA VAL A 132 8.48 3.69 12.20
C VAL A 132 7.22 2.87 11.95
N LEU A 133 6.75 2.82 10.71
CA LEU A 133 5.57 2.03 10.33
C LEU A 133 5.76 0.56 10.66
N GLU A 134 6.92 -0.01 10.34
CA GLU A 134 7.24 -1.40 10.66
C GLU A 134 7.13 -1.67 12.16
N GLN A 135 7.65 -0.78 12.99
CA GLN A 135 7.56 -0.92 14.44
C GLN A 135 6.12 -0.81 14.95
N ALA A 136 5.33 0.10 14.39
CA ALA A 136 3.92 0.22 14.71
C ALA A 136 3.15 -1.05 14.30
N LEU A 137 3.44 -1.61 13.13
CA LEU A 137 2.86 -2.87 12.67
C LEU A 137 3.22 -4.04 13.59
N LYS A 138 4.46 -4.10 14.05
CA LYS A 138 4.88 -5.14 15.01
C LYS A 138 4.08 -5.07 16.31
N LYS A 139 3.78 -3.87 16.78
CA LYS A 139 2.94 -3.66 17.98
C LYS A 139 1.48 -4.00 17.72
N ALA A 140 0.95 -3.63 16.55
CA ALA A 140 -0.43 -3.90 16.18
C ALA A 140 -0.68 -5.38 15.88
N GLY A 141 0.32 -6.04 15.30
CA GLY A 141 0.13 -7.34 14.66
C GLY A 141 -0.69 -7.19 13.38
N THR A 142 -0.59 -8.15 12.50
CA THR A 142 -1.40 -8.19 11.28
C THR A 142 -2.05 -9.55 11.12
N GLU A 143 -3.19 -9.58 10.43
CA GLU A 143 -3.85 -10.79 9.98
C GLU A 143 -3.76 -10.88 8.46
N LEU A 144 -3.65 -12.10 7.94
CA LEU A 144 -3.75 -12.32 6.51
C LEU A 144 -5.23 -12.35 6.11
N LEU A 145 -5.56 -11.56 5.11
CA LEU A 145 -6.90 -11.59 4.53
C LEU A 145 -7.03 -12.80 3.61
N GLU A 146 -8.27 -13.21 3.34
CA GLU A 146 -8.53 -14.33 2.44
C GLU A 146 -7.80 -14.13 1.12
N PRO A 147 -7.10 -15.17 0.62
CA PRO A 147 -6.36 -15.04 -0.61
C PRO A 147 -7.30 -14.96 -1.80
N TYR A 148 -6.85 -14.28 -2.84
CA TYR A 148 -7.49 -14.31 -4.14
C TYR A 148 -6.46 -14.67 -5.21
N LEU A 149 -6.95 -15.19 -6.34
CA LEU A 149 -6.10 -15.57 -7.44
C LEU A 149 -5.92 -14.37 -8.38
N HIS A 150 -4.68 -14.10 -8.72
CA HIS A 150 -4.32 -13.10 -9.71
C HIS A 150 -4.08 -13.78 -11.05
N PHE A 151 -4.86 -13.39 -12.05
CA PHE A 151 -4.73 -13.90 -13.42
C PHE A 151 -4.17 -12.82 -14.33
N GLU A 152 -3.29 -13.21 -15.24
CA GLU A 152 -2.76 -12.35 -16.29
C GLU A 152 -3.15 -12.88 -17.65
N ILE A 153 -3.75 -12.01 -18.49
CA ILE A 153 -4.09 -12.30 -19.88
C ILE A 153 -3.16 -11.49 -20.77
N TYR A 154 -2.53 -12.17 -21.71
CA TYR A 154 -1.69 -11.57 -22.72
C TYR A 154 -2.38 -11.64 -24.08
N ALA A 155 -2.73 -10.47 -24.61
CA ALA A 155 -3.29 -10.29 -25.95
C ALA A 155 -3.02 -8.84 -26.38
N PRO A 156 -3.13 -8.50 -27.67
CA PRO A 156 -2.99 -7.12 -28.11
C PRO A 156 -3.96 -6.18 -27.35
N GLN A 157 -3.45 -5.05 -26.89
CA GLN A 157 -4.18 -4.11 -26.03
C GLN A 157 -5.52 -3.68 -26.62
N GLU A 158 -5.57 -3.48 -27.92
CA GLU A 158 -6.78 -3.09 -28.65
C GLU A 158 -7.92 -4.10 -28.44
N TYR A 159 -7.62 -5.38 -28.55
CA TYR A 159 -8.62 -6.44 -28.40
C TYR A 159 -8.98 -6.70 -26.93
N LEU A 160 -8.03 -6.54 -26.01
CA LEU A 160 -8.31 -6.65 -24.59
C LEU A 160 -9.32 -5.59 -24.15
N SER A 161 -9.16 -4.34 -24.58
CA SER A 161 -10.10 -3.26 -24.28
C SER A 161 -11.50 -3.57 -24.78
N ARG A 162 -11.63 -4.08 -25.98
CA ARG A 162 -12.92 -4.48 -26.57
C ARG A 162 -13.55 -5.64 -25.81
N ALA A 163 -12.77 -6.66 -25.46
CA ALA A 163 -13.25 -7.80 -24.69
C ALA A 163 -13.77 -7.40 -23.32
N TYR A 164 -13.06 -6.53 -22.60
CA TYR A 164 -13.52 -5.98 -21.32
C TYR A 164 -14.79 -5.16 -21.46
N HIS A 165 -14.95 -4.41 -22.55
CA HIS A 165 -16.17 -3.66 -22.81
C HIS A 165 -17.37 -4.60 -23.02
N ASP A 166 -17.16 -5.72 -23.70
CA ASP A 166 -18.21 -6.70 -24.00
C ASP A 166 -18.54 -7.61 -22.80
N ALA A 167 -17.61 -7.75 -21.85
CA ALA A 167 -17.72 -8.69 -20.73
C ALA A 167 -18.62 -8.27 -19.54
N PRO A 168 -18.94 -6.98 -19.27
CA PRO A 168 -19.69 -6.59 -18.06
C PRO A 168 -21.04 -7.27 -17.88
N ARG A 169 -21.62 -7.79 -18.95
CA ARG A 169 -22.91 -8.48 -18.95
C ARG A 169 -22.87 -9.86 -18.28
N TYR A 170 -21.68 -10.38 -18.05
CA TYR A 170 -21.45 -11.72 -17.51
C TYR A 170 -20.93 -11.71 -16.07
N CYS A 171 -20.83 -10.54 -15.48
CA CYS A 171 -20.33 -10.35 -14.11
C CYS A 171 -21.46 -10.16 -13.10
#